data_18e6ba82b3a9d9c6879b9d495b65eecb
#
_entry.id   18e6ba82b3a9d9c6879b9d495b65eecb
#
_cell.length_a   1.000
_cell.length_b   1.000
_cell.length_c   1.000
_cell.angle_alpha   90.00
_cell.angle_beta   90.00
_cell.angle_gamma   90.00
#
_symmetry.space_group_name_H-M   'P 1'
#
loop_
_entity.id
_entity.type
_entity.pdbx_description
1 polymer ?
#
loop_
_entity_poly.entity_id
_entity_poly.type
_entity_poly.pdbx_seq_one_letter_code
_entity_poly.pdbx_strand_id
1 'polypeptide(L)'
;MSENQLKVENIRGFESLWSMNKPIVIPDFQRAYAWTEKNLMKLIEDFRSFSQNRQKHDLADVYFMGAILLFDNGETFEVIDGQQRLTTLVILNYVLNKDNFPEKCKFSFTSPISIELINKAKIFFANEINESEKNILRELLTKLEFTVTVTENQDDAFIFFDTQNSRGVKLKATELLKAHHLREINGISGQNEAAKRWESLELLRMNYGTEAQSNSELKVIDQLFDHYLYHSRVWVGKVGKRVEFLDDFIEYEQRDALMQEFGSKTIKCPDNSVRLYPHGSNQHVHSIEIDMRAQNGQGEYLPEYRYRAFKHTPLSIPFSLRQPVDKGMGYFLFVEKYAQLLQYLTNVSDNYLKEFDAFNSAIMFHPHNSKYARRFYMLCILSYFDKFGENGLIKFALYLEFLIGAVRLENDRLAKNSLTNVYLRDADVNLLDMIFNAYTPEQLFEWMMPLIKKQSIKYQNKGKGVQKSYLDNMRRYYGKGDNDDASSKLTWLNEKVKSL
;
A
#
# COMPACT_ATOMS: atom_id res chain seq x y z
N MET A 1 22.24 -32.69 10.17
CA MET A 1 21.68 -32.01 8.96
C MET A 1 20.59 -32.94 8.47
N SER A 2 19.33 -32.64 8.80
CA SER A 2 18.18 -33.36 8.24
C SER A 2 18.09 -32.99 6.76
N GLU A 3 18.09 -33.99 5.89
CA GLU A 3 17.78 -33.79 4.47
C GLU A 3 16.42 -33.14 4.37
N ASN A 4 16.37 -31.94 3.78
CA ASN A 4 15.14 -31.25 3.42
C ASN A 4 14.37 -32.17 2.45
N GLN A 5 13.39 -32.92 2.95
CA GLN A 5 12.59 -33.80 2.11
C GLN A 5 11.48 -33.00 1.43
N LEU A 6 11.72 -32.66 0.18
CA LEU A 6 10.66 -32.22 -0.72
C LEU A 6 9.83 -33.45 -1.13
N LYS A 7 8.56 -33.52 -0.73
CA LYS A 7 7.64 -34.58 -1.17
C LYS A 7 6.79 -34.09 -2.31
N VAL A 8 6.76 -34.84 -3.42
CA VAL A 8 5.92 -34.54 -4.59
C VAL A 8 5.01 -35.74 -4.84
N GLU A 9 3.71 -35.47 -4.84
CA GLU A 9 2.68 -36.48 -5.05
C GLU A 9 1.63 -36.00 -6.05
N ASN A 10 1.13 -36.91 -6.89
CA ASN A 10 -0.04 -36.63 -7.73
C ASN A 10 -1.28 -37.18 -7.04
N ILE A 11 -2.22 -36.29 -6.73
CA ILE A 11 -3.47 -36.60 -6.04
C ILE A 11 -4.62 -36.49 -7.03
N ARG A 12 -5.41 -37.56 -7.17
CA ARG A 12 -6.62 -37.60 -7.98
C ARG A 12 -7.87 -37.43 -7.14
N GLY A 13 -8.78 -36.62 -7.63
CA GLY A 13 -10.04 -36.28 -6.99
C GLY A 13 -9.91 -35.15 -5.99
N PHE A 14 -10.82 -34.20 -6.08
CA PHE A 14 -10.82 -33.02 -5.19
C PHE A 14 -10.89 -33.43 -3.71
N GLU A 15 -11.75 -34.39 -3.36
CA GLU A 15 -11.90 -34.80 -1.95
C GLU A 15 -10.69 -35.58 -1.41
N SER A 16 -9.88 -36.19 -2.29
CA SER A 16 -8.67 -36.90 -1.87
C SER A 16 -7.61 -35.97 -1.28
N LEU A 17 -7.58 -34.67 -1.68
CA LEU A 17 -6.73 -33.67 -1.04
C LEU A 17 -6.97 -33.57 0.46
N TRP A 18 -8.22 -33.68 0.88
CA TRP A 18 -8.64 -33.56 2.29
C TRP A 18 -8.47 -34.87 3.08
N SER A 19 -7.97 -35.91 2.43
CA SER A 19 -7.63 -37.18 3.06
C SER A 19 -6.15 -37.26 3.43
N MET A 20 -5.39 -36.19 3.24
CA MET A 20 -4.02 -36.09 3.74
C MET A 20 -4.01 -36.19 5.27
N ASN A 21 -2.85 -36.55 5.82
CA ASN A 21 -2.67 -36.85 7.25
C ASN A 21 -2.78 -35.59 8.17
N LYS A 22 -2.79 -34.39 7.61
CA LYS A 22 -2.95 -33.12 8.32
C LYS A 22 -3.99 -32.23 7.63
N PRO A 23 -4.66 -31.32 8.38
CA PRO A 23 -5.59 -30.37 7.78
C PRO A 23 -4.86 -29.39 6.83
N ILE A 24 -5.50 -29.07 5.70
CA ILE A 24 -5.04 -28.04 4.78
C ILE A 24 -5.67 -26.72 5.21
N VAL A 25 -4.86 -25.68 5.40
CA VAL A 25 -5.28 -24.35 5.82
C VAL A 25 -4.74 -23.27 4.87
N ILE A 26 -5.47 -22.18 4.74
CA ILE A 26 -4.98 -20.99 4.06
C ILE A 26 -4.47 -20.04 5.14
N PRO A 27 -3.16 -19.77 5.19
CA PRO A 27 -2.60 -18.88 6.20
C PRO A 27 -2.99 -17.42 5.90
N ASP A 28 -3.08 -16.60 6.96
CA ASP A 28 -3.50 -15.19 6.87
C ASP A 28 -2.52 -14.28 6.10
N PHE A 29 -1.28 -14.74 5.87
CA PHE A 29 -0.34 -13.99 5.02
C PHE A 29 -0.66 -14.11 3.53
N GLN A 30 -1.48 -15.06 3.12
CA GLN A 30 -1.91 -15.17 1.74
C GLN A 30 -2.75 -13.95 1.34
N ARG A 31 -2.68 -13.60 0.06
CA ARG A 31 -3.53 -12.53 -0.47
C ARG A 31 -5.01 -12.90 -0.36
N ALA A 32 -5.86 -11.90 -0.27
CA ALA A 32 -7.31 -12.11 -0.31
C ALA A 32 -7.73 -12.92 -1.57
N TYR A 33 -8.82 -13.67 -1.44
CA TYR A 33 -9.45 -14.29 -2.61
C TYR A 33 -9.82 -13.21 -3.63
N ALA A 34 -9.40 -13.38 -4.89
CA ALA A 34 -9.42 -12.31 -5.89
C ALA A 34 -10.01 -12.73 -7.25
N TRP A 35 -10.49 -13.97 -7.41
CA TRP A 35 -11.11 -14.38 -8.66
C TRP A 35 -12.43 -13.64 -8.91
N THR A 36 -12.54 -13.09 -10.11
CA THR A 36 -13.72 -12.39 -10.61
C THR A 36 -14.59 -13.33 -11.42
N GLU A 37 -15.82 -12.90 -11.75
CA GLU A 37 -16.75 -13.64 -12.62
C GLU A 37 -16.09 -14.11 -13.93
N LYS A 38 -15.18 -13.30 -14.49
CA LYS A 38 -14.43 -13.69 -15.71
C LYS A 38 -13.56 -14.93 -15.49
N ASN A 39 -12.92 -15.05 -14.33
CA ASN A 39 -12.10 -16.21 -14.00
C ASN A 39 -12.97 -17.43 -13.76
N LEU A 40 -14.11 -17.24 -13.06
CA LEU A 40 -15.07 -18.31 -12.77
C LEU A 40 -15.73 -18.85 -14.05
N MET A 41 -16.14 -17.95 -14.95
CA MET A 41 -16.70 -18.30 -16.24
C MET A 41 -15.71 -19.16 -17.04
N LYS A 42 -14.45 -18.69 -17.14
CA LYS A 42 -13.42 -19.45 -17.85
C LYS A 42 -13.24 -20.85 -17.29
N LEU A 43 -13.22 -21.02 -15.96
CA LEU A 43 -13.11 -22.34 -15.32
C LEU A 43 -14.28 -23.25 -15.71
N ILE A 44 -15.50 -22.74 -15.68
CA ILE A 44 -16.69 -23.54 -16.05
C ILE A 44 -16.68 -23.90 -17.55
N GLU A 45 -16.27 -22.98 -18.43
CA GLU A 45 -16.12 -23.24 -19.86
C GLU A 45 -15.06 -24.31 -20.13
N ASP A 46 -13.91 -24.26 -19.44
CA ASP A 46 -12.86 -25.29 -19.53
C ASP A 46 -13.39 -26.65 -19.07
N PHE A 47 -14.17 -26.69 -17.99
CA PHE A 47 -14.79 -27.93 -17.48
C PHE A 47 -15.86 -28.49 -18.42
N ARG A 48 -16.70 -27.62 -19.00
CA ARG A 48 -17.68 -27.98 -20.02
C ARG A 48 -16.99 -28.56 -21.26
N SER A 49 -15.94 -27.90 -21.73
CA SER A 49 -15.17 -28.34 -22.90
C SER A 49 -14.49 -29.69 -22.67
N PHE A 50 -13.89 -29.90 -21.51
CA PHE A 50 -13.28 -31.17 -21.14
C PHE A 50 -14.32 -32.29 -21.12
N SER A 51 -15.46 -32.08 -20.48
CA SER A 51 -16.53 -33.08 -20.38
C SER A 51 -17.11 -33.44 -21.73
N GLN A 52 -17.29 -32.49 -22.65
CA GLN A 52 -17.78 -32.70 -24.02
C GLN A 52 -16.78 -33.46 -24.90
N ASN A 53 -15.48 -33.07 -24.82
CA ASN A 53 -14.42 -33.70 -25.61
C ASN A 53 -14.21 -35.17 -25.19
N ARG A 54 -14.34 -35.46 -23.91
CA ARG A 54 -14.25 -36.81 -23.37
C ARG A 54 -15.35 -37.72 -23.88
N GLN A 55 -16.56 -37.21 -24.05
CA GLN A 55 -17.68 -37.98 -24.61
C GLN A 55 -17.49 -38.34 -26.10
N LYS A 56 -16.69 -37.56 -26.82
CA LYS A 56 -16.47 -37.70 -28.26
C LYS A 56 -15.22 -38.50 -28.63
N HIS A 57 -14.22 -38.51 -27.78
CA HIS A 57 -12.90 -39.08 -28.04
C HIS A 57 -12.43 -39.79 -26.76
N ASP A 58 -11.89 -40.98 -26.88
CA ASP A 58 -11.34 -41.76 -25.77
C ASP A 58 -10.05 -41.11 -25.19
N LEU A 59 -10.19 -39.86 -24.74
CA LEU A 59 -9.10 -39.00 -24.25
C LEU A 59 -8.92 -39.13 -22.72
N ALA A 60 -7.80 -38.63 -22.23
CA ALA A 60 -7.35 -38.71 -20.83
C ALA A 60 -8.47 -38.60 -19.79
N ASP A 61 -8.51 -39.58 -18.88
CA ASP A 61 -9.56 -39.71 -17.85
C ASP A 61 -9.42 -38.70 -16.68
N VAL A 62 -8.45 -37.81 -16.75
CA VAL A 62 -8.14 -36.83 -15.71
C VAL A 62 -7.96 -35.40 -16.27
N TYR A 63 -8.47 -34.43 -15.52
CA TYR A 63 -8.26 -33.04 -15.78
C TYR A 63 -7.17 -32.48 -14.84
N PHE A 64 -6.03 -32.10 -15.42
CA PHE A 64 -4.93 -31.53 -14.64
C PHE A 64 -5.27 -30.11 -14.18
N MET A 65 -5.49 -29.95 -12.87
CA MET A 65 -5.86 -28.66 -12.26
C MET A 65 -4.64 -27.80 -11.90
N GLY A 66 -3.45 -28.36 -11.99
CA GLY A 66 -2.19 -27.68 -11.74
C GLY A 66 -1.50 -28.10 -10.43
N ALA A 67 -0.38 -27.45 -10.14
CA ALA A 67 0.39 -27.72 -8.93
C ALA A 67 -0.16 -26.97 -7.72
N ILE A 68 -0.04 -27.60 -6.55
CA ILE A 68 -0.32 -27.02 -5.23
C ILE A 68 0.97 -27.14 -4.43
N LEU A 69 1.38 -26.06 -3.79
CA LEU A 69 2.52 -26.04 -2.87
C LEU A 69 2.02 -25.87 -1.45
N LEU A 70 2.45 -26.77 -0.58
CA LEU A 70 2.10 -26.81 0.83
C LEU A 70 3.37 -26.70 1.69
N PHE A 71 3.27 -25.94 2.76
CA PHE A 71 4.26 -25.93 3.83
C PHE A 71 3.73 -26.76 5.01
N ASP A 72 4.52 -27.71 5.47
CA ASP A 72 4.22 -28.49 6.66
C ASP A 72 4.79 -27.79 7.90
N ASN A 73 3.91 -27.18 8.69
CA ASN A 73 4.32 -26.49 9.93
C ASN A 73 4.36 -27.43 11.17
N GLY A 74 4.18 -28.75 10.95
CA GLY A 74 4.10 -29.77 12.00
C GLY A 74 2.66 -30.15 12.37
N GLU A 75 1.72 -29.22 12.40
CA GLU A 75 0.32 -29.42 12.79
C GLU A 75 -0.63 -29.40 11.57
N THR A 76 -0.38 -28.54 10.62
CA THR A 76 -1.22 -28.32 9.44
C THR A 76 -0.38 -28.23 8.16
N PHE A 77 -1.03 -28.39 7.01
CA PHE A 77 -0.49 -28.04 5.71
C PHE A 77 -0.96 -26.65 5.31
N GLU A 78 -0.06 -25.70 5.32
CA GLU A 78 -0.33 -24.32 4.91
C GLU A 78 -0.21 -24.17 3.38
N VAL A 79 -1.26 -23.67 2.73
CA VAL A 79 -1.25 -23.44 1.27
C VAL A 79 -0.31 -22.28 0.95
N ILE A 80 0.78 -22.56 0.23
CA ILE A 80 1.73 -21.56 -0.26
C ILE A 80 1.37 -21.11 -1.68
N ASP A 81 1.05 -22.05 -2.57
CA ASP A 81 0.52 -21.76 -3.90
C ASP A 81 -0.70 -22.65 -4.21
N GLY A 82 -1.58 -22.14 -5.04
CA GLY A 82 -2.83 -22.79 -5.41
C GLY A 82 -4.07 -22.31 -4.64
N GLN A 83 -3.92 -21.34 -3.72
CA GLN A 83 -5.01 -20.82 -2.88
C GLN A 83 -6.26 -20.44 -3.68
N GLN A 84 -6.12 -19.65 -4.73
CA GLN A 84 -7.26 -19.17 -5.53
C GLN A 84 -8.04 -20.31 -6.14
N ARG A 85 -7.31 -21.29 -6.69
CA ARG A 85 -7.89 -22.51 -7.31
C ARG A 85 -8.59 -23.37 -6.27
N LEU A 86 -7.93 -23.66 -5.15
CA LEU A 86 -8.51 -24.45 -4.06
C LEU A 86 -9.76 -23.80 -3.49
N THR A 87 -9.71 -22.49 -3.20
CA THR A 87 -10.88 -21.75 -2.70
C THR A 87 -12.03 -21.82 -3.68
N THR A 88 -11.78 -21.61 -4.98
CA THR A 88 -12.82 -21.70 -6.01
C THR A 88 -13.42 -23.10 -6.10
N LEU A 89 -12.61 -24.16 -6.03
CA LEU A 89 -13.11 -25.53 -6.03
C LEU A 89 -13.92 -25.87 -4.78
N VAL A 90 -13.52 -25.34 -3.61
CA VAL A 90 -14.33 -25.46 -2.37
C VAL A 90 -15.69 -24.80 -2.54
N ILE A 91 -15.74 -23.59 -3.12
CA ILE A 91 -17.01 -22.88 -3.39
C ILE A 91 -17.87 -23.67 -4.38
N LEU A 92 -17.27 -24.15 -5.48
CA LEU A 92 -17.96 -24.96 -6.47
C LEU A 92 -18.51 -26.25 -5.84
N ASN A 93 -17.69 -26.99 -5.10
CA ASN A 93 -18.11 -28.21 -4.41
C ASN A 93 -19.25 -27.94 -3.41
N TYR A 94 -19.18 -26.82 -2.69
CA TYR A 94 -20.28 -26.39 -1.81
C TYR A 94 -21.58 -26.14 -2.57
N VAL A 95 -21.53 -25.47 -3.72
CA VAL A 95 -22.74 -25.22 -4.54
C VAL A 95 -23.32 -26.50 -5.12
N LEU A 96 -22.47 -27.44 -5.52
CA LEU A 96 -22.89 -28.75 -6.10
C LEU A 96 -23.46 -29.70 -5.04
N ASN A 97 -22.92 -29.70 -3.81
CA ASN A 97 -23.20 -30.69 -2.77
C ASN A 97 -23.68 -30.06 -1.46
N LYS A 98 -24.49 -29.01 -1.53
CA LYS A 98 -24.91 -28.17 -0.40
C LYS A 98 -25.28 -28.95 0.87
N ASP A 99 -26.11 -30.00 0.74
CA ASP A 99 -26.62 -30.78 1.86
C ASP A 99 -25.64 -31.87 2.34
N ASN A 100 -24.64 -32.22 1.51
CA ASN A 100 -23.63 -33.24 1.76
C ASN A 100 -22.20 -32.68 1.69
N PHE A 101 -22.01 -31.39 1.91
CA PHE A 101 -20.70 -30.78 1.84
C PHE A 101 -19.81 -31.25 3.00
N PRO A 102 -18.64 -31.87 2.74
CA PRO A 102 -17.78 -32.36 3.79
C PRO A 102 -17.19 -31.24 4.66
N GLU A 103 -17.40 -31.30 5.98
CA GLU A 103 -16.85 -30.34 6.95
C GLU A 103 -15.33 -30.13 6.82
N LYS A 104 -14.61 -31.21 6.53
CA LYS A 104 -13.15 -31.19 6.34
C LYS A 104 -12.68 -30.36 5.15
N CYS A 105 -13.57 -30.04 4.20
CA CYS A 105 -13.26 -29.23 3.01
C CYS A 105 -13.49 -27.74 3.22
N LYS A 106 -13.66 -27.25 4.44
CA LYS A 106 -13.90 -25.83 4.73
C LYS A 106 -12.59 -25.07 4.93
N PHE A 107 -12.54 -23.88 4.35
CA PHE A 107 -11.56 -22.88 4.70
C PHE A 107 -12.18 -21.77 5.56
N SER A 108 -11.40 -21.22 6.47
CA SER A 108 -11.76 -20.04 7.25
C SER A 108 -11.12 -18.81 6.62
N PHE A 109 -11.91 -17.74 6.47
CA PHE A 109 -11.46 -16.46 5.97
C PHE A 109 -11.85 -15.36 6.93
N THR A 110 -10.89 -14.54 7.31
CA THR A 110 -11.08 -13.36 8.17
C THR A 110 -11.20 -12.08 7.36
N SER A 111 -10.65 -12.06 6.14
CA SER A 111 -10.64 -10.92 5.23
C SER A 111 -12.03 -10.55 4.73
N PRO A 112 -12.54 -9.32 4.98
CA PRO A 112 -13.81 -8.85 4.42
C PRO A 112 -13.86 -8.91 2.89
N ILE A 113 -12.73 -8.65 2.22
CA ILE A 113 -12.61 -8.73 0.76
C ILE A 113 -12.81 -10.16 0.30
N SER A 114 -12.13 -11.13 0.95
CA SER A 114 -12.30 -12.54 0.64
C SER A 114 -13.73 -12.99 0.83
N ILE A 115 -14.37 -12.62 1.96
CA ILE A 115 -15.75 -12.98 2.28
C ILE A 115 -16.72 -12.45 1.22
N GLU A 116 -16.56 -11.19 0.81
CA GLU A 116 -17.40 -10.58 -0.24
C GLU A 116 -17.25 -11.32 -1.58
N LEU A 117 -16.02 -11.56 -2.04
CA LEU A 117 -15.76 -12.21 -3.32
C LEU A 117 -16.13 -13.70 -3.32
N ILE A 118 -15.96 -14.41 -2.20
CA ILE A 118 -16.45 -15.78 -2.03
C ILE A 118 -17.97 -15.83 -2.15
N ASN A 119 -18.70 -14.87 -1.54
CA ASN A 119 -20.16 -14.80 -1.66
C ASN A 119 -20.58 -14.50 -3.10
N LYS A 120 -19.89 -13.58 -3.81
CA LYS A 120 -20.13 -13.34 -5.24
C LYS A 120 -19.89 -14.58 -6.08
N ALA A 121 -18.79 -15.30 -5.86
CA ALA A 121 -18.48 -16.53 -6.56
C ALA A 121 -19.53 -17.62 -6.31
N LYS A 122 -20.03 -17.75 -5.07
CA LYS A 122 -21.11 -18.68 -4.71
C LYS A 122 -22.40 -18.36 -5.47
N ILE A 123 -22.79 -17.08 -5.51
CA ILE A 123 -24.00 -16.64 -6.25
C ILE A 123 -23.80 -16.90 -7.75
N PHE A 124 -22.62 -16.58 -8.29
CA PHE A 124 -22.28 -16.84 -9.69
C PHE A 124 -22.47 -18.32 -10.05
N PHE A 125 -21.87 -19.25 -9.31
CA PHE A 125 -22.01 -20.68 -9.60
C PHE A 125 -23.45 -21.18 -9.43
N ALA A 126 -24.17 -20.66 -8.45
CA ALA A 126 -25.58 -21.04 -8.25
C ALA A 126 -26.48 -20.61 -9.40
N ASN A 127 -26.17 -19.50 -10.07
CA ASN A 127 -26.94 -18.99 -11.21
C ASN A 127 -26.48 -19.61 -12.54
N GLU A 128 -25.17 -19.85 -12.69
CA GLU A 128 -24.59 -20.30 -13.97
C GLU A 128 -24.77 -21.79 -14.21
N ILE A 129 -24.81 -22.62 -13.16
CA ILE A 129 -24.86 -24.08 -13.25
C ILE A 129 -26.29 -24.57 -13.12
N ASN A 130 -26.80 -25.17 -14.20
CA ASN A 130 -28.13 -25.76 -14.20
C ASN A 130 -28.13 -27.18 -13.58
N GLU A 131 -29.31 -27.73 -13.25
CA GLU A 131 -29.45 -29.03 -12.57
C GLU A 131 -28.86 -30.20 -13.38
N SER A 132 -28.95 -30.17 -14.72
CA SER A 132 -28.40 -31.23 -15.56
C SER A 132 -26.87 -31.25 -15.56
N GLU A 133 -26.23 -30.09 -15.40
CA GLU A 133 -24.77 -29.95 -15.34
C GLU A 133 -24.19 -30.37 -13.98
N LYS A 134 -24.96 -30.26 -12.90
CA LYS A 134 -24.46 -30.57 -11.55
C LYS A 134 -23.86 -31.97 -11.44
N ASN A 135 -24.50 -32.98 -12.04
CA ASN A 135 -23.99 -34.36 -12.01
C ASN A 135 -22.69 -34.51 -12.79
N ILE A 136 -22.59 -33.85 -13.94
CA ILE A 136 -21.38 -33.82 -14.77
C ILE A 136 -20.21 -33.18 -14.01
N LEU A 137 -20.46 -32.05 -13.36
CA LEU A 137 -19.44 -31.36 -12.58
C LEU A 137 -19.04 -32.08 -11.31
N ARG A 138 -19.99 -32.81 -10.63
CA ARG A 138 -19.65 -33.69 -9.50
C ARG A 138 -18.72 -34.82 -9.94
N GLU A 139 -19.01 -35.46 -11.06
CA GLU A 139 -18.13 -36.48 -11.64
C GLU A 139 -16.77 -35.89 -11.99
N LEU A 140 -16.73 -34.69 -12.60
CA LEU A 140 -15.49 -34.01 -12.94
C LEU A 140 -14.61 -33.74 -11.71
N LEU A 141 -15.18 -33.32 -10.59
CA LEU A 141 -14.42 -33.10 -9.35
C LEU A 141 -13.67 -34.37 -8.89
N THR A 142 -14.19 -35.56 -9.17
CA THR A 142 -13.50 -36.82 -8.86
C THR A 142 -12.34 -37.14 -9.83
N LYS A 143 -12.29 -36.45 -10.97
CA LYS A 143 -11.30 -36.63 -12.03
C LYS A 143 -10.25 -35.52 -12.10
N LEU A 144 -10.32 -34.55 -11.20
CA LEU A 144 -9.27 -33.56 -11.08
C LEU A 144 -7.96 -34.20 -10.62
N GLU A 145 -6.86 -33.81 -11.22
CA GLU A 145 -5.52 -34.21 -10.79
C GLU A 145 -4.69 -32.97 -10.37
N PHE A 146 -4.02 -33.12 -9.25
CA PHE A 146 -3.15 -32.12 -8.68
C PHE A 146 -1.76 -32.68 -8.47
N THR A 147 -0.72 -31.90 -8.81
CA THR A 147 0.62 -32.20 -8.33
C THR A 147 0.81 -31.45 -7.02
N VAL A 148 0.83 -32.19 -5.91
CA VAL A 148 1.03 -31.59 -4.57
C VAL A 148 2.50 -31.72 -4.18
N THR A 149 3.10 -30.58 -3.89
CA THR A 149 4.47 -30.47 -3.37
C THR A 149 4.40 -30.05 -1.92
N VAL A 150 5.03 -30.79 -1.01
CA VAL A 150 5.10 -30.48 0.42
C VAL A 150 6.55 -30.23 0.80
N THR A 151 6.80 -29.12 1.48
CA THR A 151 8.10 -28.77 2.09
C THR A 151 7.95 -28.52 3.58
N GLU A 152 8.93 -28.95 4.36
CA GLU A 152 9.05 -28.67 5.79
C GLU A 152 9.94 -27.43 6.05
N ASN A 153 10.54 -26.85 5.01
CA ASN A 153 11.40 -25.69 5.11
C ASN A 153 10.65 -24.42 4.69
N GLN A 154 10.51 -23.49 5.61
CA GLN A 154 9.80 -22.24 5.37
C GLN A 154 10.51 -21.35 4.35
N ASP A 155 11.84 -21.35 4.30
CA ASP A 155 12.60 -20.56 3.32
C ASP A 155 12.42 -21.13 1.90
N ASP A 156 12.42 -22.45 1.74
CA ASP A 156 12.12 -23.09 0.46
C ASP A 156 10.69 -22.81 0.02
N ALA A 157 9.72 -22.86 0.94
CA ALA A 157 8.33 -22.50 0.66
C ALA A 157 8.23 -21.06 0.10
N PHE A 158 8.96 -20.12 0.68
CA PHE A 158 8.97 -18.73 0.24
C PHE A 158 9.66 -18.56 -1.12
N ILE A 159 10.79 -19.23 -1.36
CA ILE A 159 11.48 -19.21 -2.67
C ILE A 159 10.58 -19.79 -3.76
N PHE A 160 9.89 -20.89 -3.48
CA PHE A 160 8.91 -21.47 -4.41
C PHE A 160 7.73 -20.53 -4.65
N PHE A 161 7.21 -19.88 -3.61
CA PHE A 161 6.14 -18.90 -3.72
C PHE A 161 6.53 -17.73 -4.66
N ASP A 162 7.70 -17.15 -4.47
CA ASP A 162 8.20 -16.07 -5.34
C ASP A 162 8.42 -16.56 -6.78
N THR A 163 9.01 -17.75 -6.95
CA THR A 163 9.30 -18.33 -8.26
C THR A 163 8.02 -18.69 -9.03
N GLN A 164 7.02 -19.29 -8.38
CA GLN A 164 5.75 -19.67 -9.03
C GLN A 164 4.93 -18.44 -9.40
N ASN A 165 4.89 -17.42 -8.53
CA ASN A 165 4.20 -16.18 -8.82
C ASN A 165 4.85 -15.37 -9.95
N SER A 166 6.13 -15.61 -10.26
CA SER A 166 6.79 -15.01 -11.43
C SER A 166 6.27 -15.55 -12.77
N ARG A 167 5.62 -16.72 -12.79
CA ARG A 167 5.09 -17.38 -14.00
C ARG A 167 3.58 -17.18 -14.22
N GLY A 168 2.85 -16.73 -13.17
CA GLY A 168 1.39 -16.52 -13.20
C GLY A 168 1.00 -15.05 -13.19
N VAL A 169 -0.08 -14.71 -12.46
CA VAL A 169 -0.42 -13.32 -12.12
C VAL A 169 0.60 -12.87 -11.07
N LYS A 170 1.54 -12.05 -11.50
CA LYS A 170 2.61 -11.56 -10.65
C LYS A 170 2.07 -10.87 -9.41
N LEU A 171 2.66 -11.15 -8.26
CA LEU A 171 2.38 -10.44 -7.03
C LEU A 171 2.94 -9.02 -7.11
N LYS A 172 2.18 -8.07 -6.58
CA LYS A 172 2.69 -6.72 -6.37
C LYS A 172 3.81 -6.74 -5.33
N ALA A 173 4.73 -5.79 -5.43
CA ALA A 173 5.79 -5.64 -4.41
C ALA A 173 5.25 -5.51 -2.99
N THR A 174 4.10 -4.86 -2.82
CA THR A 174 3.41 -4.71 -1.53
C THR A 174 2.92 -6.03 -0.95
N GLU A 175 2.47 -6.97 -1.79
CA GLU A 175 2.07 -8.32 -1.36
C GLU A 175 3.28 -9.17 -0.93
N LEU A 176 4.39 -9.05 -1.66
CA LEU A 176 5.66 -9.71 -1.29
C LEU A 176 6.22 -9.15 0.02
N LEU A 177 6.17 -7.84 0.21
CA LEU A 177 6.59 -7.19 1.46
C LEU A 177 5.70 -7.62 2.64
N LYS A 178 4.38 -7.70 2.45
CA LYS A 178 3.46 -8.26 3.45
C LYS A 178 3.92 -9.65 3.88
N ALA A 179 4.09 -10.56 2.93
CA ALA A 179 4.51 -11.94 3.22
C ALA A 179 5.89 -11.99 3.91
N HIS A 180 6.87 -11.20 3.43
CA HIS A 180 8.20 -11.11 4.02
C HIS A 180 8.16 -10.71 5.50
N HIS A 181 7.37 -9.69 5.84
CA HIS A 181 7.32 -9.19 7.22
C HIS A 181 6.43 -10.04 8.14
N LEU A 182 5.35 -10.67 7.63
CA LEU A 182 4.54 -11.58 8.45
C LEU A 182 5.38 -12.76 8.96
N ARG A 183 6.27 -13.30 8.13
CA ARG A 183 7.19 -14.38 8.52
C ARG A 183 8.11 -14.00 9.68
N GLU A 184 8.48 -12.73 9.79
CA GLU A 184 9.39 -12.24 10.84
C GLU A 184 8.67 -11.98 12.20
N ILE A 185 7.34 -12.19 12.25
CA ILE A 185 6.55 -12.04 13.48
C ILE A 185 6.48 -13.37 14.21
N ASN A 186 6.90 -13.39 15.48
CA ASN A 186 6.79 -14.54 16.33
C ASN A 186 5.34 -14.76 16.79
N GLY A 187 4.84 -15.97 16.57
CA GLY A 187 3.53 -16.43 17.03
C GLY A 187 2.36 -16.07 16.09
N ILE A 188 1.47 -17.03 15.92
CA ILE A 188 0.30 -16.96 15.02
C ILE A 188 -0.61 -15.77 15.37
N SER A 189 -0.81 -15.48 16.66
CA SER A 189 -1.66 -14.35 17.08
C SER A 189 -1.11 -12.99 16.60
N GLY A 190 0.22 -12.80 16.64
CA GLY A 190 0.86 -11.58 16.13
C GLY A 190 0.76 -11.48 14.61
N GLN A 191 0.95 -12.60 13.90
CA GLN A 191 0.81 -12.66 12.45
C GLN A 191 -0.62 -12.32 12.01
N ASN A 192 -1.62 -12.87 12.67
CA ASN A 192 -3.03 -12.61 12.39
C ASN A 192 -3.39 -11.13 12.65
N GLU A 193 -2.88 -10.54 13.74
CA GLU A 193 -3.10 -9.12 14.03
C GLU A 193 -2.48 -8.22 12.94
N ALA A 194 -1.25 -8.50 12.53
CA ALA A 194 -0.57 -7.76 11.47
C ALA A 194 -1.28 -7.92 10.10
N ALA A 195 -1.75 -9.12 9.79
CA ALA A 195 -2.51 -9.39 8.56
C ALA A 195 -3.83 -8.60 8.54
N LYS A 196 -4.58 -8.57 9.64
CA LYS A 196 -5.83 -7.78 9.76
C LYS A 196 -5.58 -6.28 9.60
N ARG A 197 -4.51 -5.74 10.21
CA ARG A 197 -4.10 -4.34 10.03
C ARG A 197 -3.85 -4.04 8.57
N TRP A 198 -3.07 -4.90 7.88
CA TRP A 198 -2.79 -4.73 6.46
C TRP A 198 -4.05 -4.73 5.59
N GLU A 199 -4.96 -5.68 5.82
CA GLU A 199 -6.23 -5.76 5.08
C GLU A 199 -7.09 -4.50 5.26
N SER A 200 -7.08 -3.94 6.47
CA SER A 200 -7.75 -2.66 6.72
C SER A 200 -7.15 -1.53 5.87
N LEU A 201 -5.83 -1.52 5.66
CA LEU A 201 -5.16 -0.55 4.81
C LEU A 201 -5.49 -0.73 3.32
N GLU A 202 -5.69 -1.95 2.86
CA GLU A 202 -6.10 -2.24 1.47
C GLU A 202 -7.50 -1.69 1.13
N LEU A 203 -8.32 -1.45 2.15
CA LEU A 203 -9.65 -0.84 2.01
C LEU A 203 -9.61 0.69 1.95
N LEU A 204 -8.52 1.32 2.38
CA LEU A 204 -8.41 2.78 2.38
C LEU A 204 -8.37 3.33 0.96
N ARG A 205 -9.12 4.41 0.73
CA ARG A 205 -9.19 5.12 -0.56
C ARG A 205 -8.85 6.58 -0.38
N MET A 206 -8.17 7.13 -1.38
CA MET A 206 -7.88 8.57 -1.43
C MET A 206 -9.08 9.30 -2.03
N ASN A 207 -9.45 10.42 -1.41
CA ASN A 207 -10.53 11.28 -1.89
C ASN A 207 -10.02 12.71 -2.07
N TYR A 208 -9.76 13.10 -3.30
CA TYR A 208 -9.34 14.48 -3.62
C TYR A 208 -10.49 15.47 -3.79
N GLY A 209 -11.73 15.09 -3.44
CA GLY A 209 -12.89 16.00 -3.48
C GLY A 209 -13.34 16.46 -4.87
N THR A 210 -12.85 15.86 -5.94
CA THR A 210 -13.23 16.22 -7.31
C THR A 210 -14.15 15.16 -7.93
N GLU A 211 -15.37 15.52 -8.26
CA GLU A 211 -16.37 14.66 -8.94
C GLU A 211 -15.91 14.10 -10.31
N ALA A 212 -14.80 14.60 -10.85
CA ALA A 212 -14.45 14.38 -12.25
C ALA A 212 -13.53 13.18 -12.52
N GLN A 213 -13.14 12.40 -11.56
CA GLN A 213 -12.38 11.17 -11.80
C GLN A 213 -13.14 9.94 -11.32
N SER A 214 -14.30 9.73 -11.96
CA SER A 214 -14.98 8.45 -11.96
C SER A 214 -14.02 7.34 -12.40
N ASN A 215 -13.98 6.26 -11.63
CA ASN A 215 -13.59 4.90 -11.98
C ASN A 215 -12.21 4.38 -11.62
N SER A 216 -11.32 5.09 -10.95
CA SER A 216 -10.26 4.38 -10.24
C SER A 216 -10.24 4.84 -8.80
N GLU A 217 -10.84 4.06 -7.93
CA GLU A 217 -10.65 4.15 -6.49
C GLU A 217 -9.16 3.95 -6.20
N LEU A 218 -8.41 5.06 -6.08
CA LEU A 218 -6.98 5.01 -5.82
C LEU A 218 -6.77 4.44 -4.41
N LYS A 219 -6.23 3.24 -4.33
CA LYS A 219 -5.87 2.62 -3.06
C LYS A 219 -4.76 3.43 -2.41
N VAL A 220 -4.98 3.81 -1.15
CA VAL A 220 -3.97 4.56 -0.37
C VAL A 220 -2.64 3.84 -0.35
N ILE A 221 -2.64 2.52 -0.16
CA ILE A 221 -1.43 1.73 -0.03
C ILE A 221 -0.59 1.73 -1.32
N ASP A 222 -1.21 1.60 -2.49
CA ASP A 222 -0.51 1.65 -3.77
C ASP A 222 0.14 3.03 -3.96
N GLN A 223 -0.62 4.11 -3.74
CA GLN A 223 -0.09 5.48 -3.87
C GLN A 223 1.03 5.77 -2.86
N LEU A 224 0.90 5.24 -1.65
CA LEU A 224 1.88 5.41 -0.59
C LEU A 224 3.25 4.86 -0.98
N PHE A 225 3.31 3.64 -1.51
CA PHE A 225 4.56 3.01 -1.93
C PHE A 225 5.08 3.59 -3.25
N ASP A 226 4.23 3.76 -4.24
CA ASP A 226 4.63 4.21 -5.58
C ASP A 226 5.13 5.65 -5.61
N HIS A 227 4.63 6.52 -4.71
CA HIS A 227 4.91 7.95 -4.79
C HIS A 227 5.56 8.58 -3.55
N TYR A 228 5.38 8.00 -2.35
CA TYR A 228 5.73 8.74 -1.13
C TYR A 228 6.78 8.07 -0.26
N LEU A 229 6.52 6.87 0.28
CA LEU A 229 7.44 6.23 1.22
C LEU A 229 8.83 6.00 0.64
N TYR A 230 8.90 5.41 -0.54
CA TYR A 230 10.19 5.14 -1.19
C TYR A 230 10.96 6.43 -1.46
N HIS A 231 10.31 7.42 -2.07
CA HIS A 231 10.98 8.64 -2.52
C HIS A 231 11.41 9.55 -1.38
N SER A 232 10.62 9.64 -0.29
CA SER A 232 11.04 10.39 0.91
C SER A 232 12.33 9.85 1.52
N ARG A 233 12.64 8.56 1.31
CA ARG A 233 13.79 7.85 1.87
C ARG A 233 15.00 7.83 0.95
N VAL A 234 14.79 7.72 -0.37
CA VAL A 234 15.90 7.58 -1.32
C VAL A 234 16.35 8.90 -1.95
N TRP A 235 15.47 9.90 -1.95
CA TRP A 235 15.83 11.23 -2.47
C TRP A 235 16.47 12.09 -1.37
N VAL A 236 17.69 11.73 -1.01
CA VAL A 236 18.50 12.37 0.06
C VAL A 236 19.79 12.91 -0.55
N GLY A 237 20.20 14.08 -0.11
CA GLY A 237 21.43 14.74 -0.57
C GLY A 237 21.36 15.09 -2.05
N LYS A 238 22.47 14.90 -2.76
CA LYS A 238 22.51 15.04 -4.23
C LYS A 238 21.87 13.82 -4.86
N VAL A 239 20.64 14.00 -5.32
CA VAL A 239 19.90 12.96 -6.01
C VAL A 239 20.57 12.67 -7.36
N GLY A 240 20.77 11.38 -7.67
CA GLY A 240 21.37 10.94 -8.92
C GLY A 240 20.54 11.31 -10.16
N LYS A 241 20.91 10.78 -11.33
CA LYS A 241 20.24 11.11 -12.60
C LYS A 241 18.76 10.72 -12.63
N ARG A 242 18.35 9.70 -11.89
CA ARG A 242 16.98 9.17 -11.89
C ARG A 242 16.15 9.81 -10.77
N VAL A 243 15.26 10.72 -11.14
CA VAL A 243 14.34 11.45 -10.25
C VAL A 243 12.87 11.24 -10.64
N GLU A 244 12.58 10.04 -11.14
CA GLU A 244 11.25 9.61 -11.57
C GLU A 244 10.53 8.89 -10.43
N PHE A 245 9.19 8.97 -10.39
CA PHE A 245 8.40 8.19 -9.45
C PHE A 245 8.38 6.70 -9.84
N LEU A 246 8.17 5.81 -8.86
CA LEU A 246 8.26 4.36 -9.07
C LEU A 246 7.26 3.83 -10.11
N ASP A 247 6.09 4.44 -10.23
CA ASP A 247 5.11 4.03 -11.25
C ASP A 247 5.55 4.33 -12.71
N ASP A 248 6.61 5.13 -12.89
CA ASP A 248 7.29 5.33 -14.16
C ASP A 248 8.42 4.30 -14.43
N PHE A 249 8.70 3.42 -13.46
CA PHE A 249 9.67 2.33 -13.59
C PHE A 249 9.02 1.13 -14.27
N ILE A 250 9.82 0.29 -14.93
CA ILE A 250 9.32 -1.01 -15.37
C ILE A 250 9.08 -1.92 -14.14
N GLU A 251 8.11 -2.80 -14.25
CA GLU A 251 7.55 -3.56 -13.13
C GLU A 251 8.61 -4.26 -12.25
N TYR A 252 9.59 -4.91 -12.86
CA TYR A 252 10.63 -5.61 -12.10
C TYR A 252 11.55 -4.64 -11.33
N GLU A 253 11.91 -3.48 -11.92
CA GLU A 253 12.71 -2.47 -11.22
C GLU A 253 11.96 -1.84 -10.04
N GLN A 254 10.66 -1.60 -10.21
CA GLN A 254 9.80 -1.12 -9.13
C GLN A 254 9.77 -2.13 -7.98
N ARG A 255 9.56 -3.41 -8.30
CA ARG A 255 9.57 -4.50 -7.32
C ARG A 255 10.91 -4.58 -6.59
N ASP A 256 12.01 -4.61 -7.33
CA ASP A 256 13.35 -4.75 -6.77
C ASP A 256 13.71 -3.56 -5.87
N ALA A 257 13.35 -2.33 -6.28
CA ALA A 257 13.57 -1.12 -5.50
C ALA A 257 12.82 -1.17 -4.15
N LEU A 258 11.54 -1.57 -4.17
CA LEU A 258 10.72 -1.69 -2.95
C LEU A 258 11.21 -2.83 -2.05
N MET A 259 11.52 -4.00 -2.61
CA MET A 259 12.05 -5.14 -1.86
C MET A 259 13.43 -4.83 -1.26
N GLN A 260 14.27 -4.07 -1.94
CA GLN A 260 15.54 -3.60 -1.38
C GLN A 260 15.31 -2.66 -0.21
N GLU A 261 14.48 -1.61 -0.37
CA GLU A 261 14.30 -0.57 0.65
C GLU A 261 13.54 -1.05 1.87
N PHE A 262 12.43 -1.77 1.66
CA PHE A 262 11.51 -2.20 2.72
C PHE A 262 11.63 -3.69 3.09
N GLY A 263 12.42 -4.46 2.40
CA GLY A 263 12.73 -5.86 2.72
C GLY A 263 14.16 -6.01 3.23
N SER A 264 15.13 -5.94 2.32
CA SER A 264 16.54 -6.27 2.64
C SER A 264 17.21 -5.28 3.59
N LYS A 265 16.90 -3.98 3.51
CA LYS A 265 17.45 -2.95 4.39
C LYS A 265 16.80 -2.87 5.76
N THR A 266 15.76 -3.66 6.01
CA THR A 266 15.04 -3.64 7.29
C THR A 266 15.83 -4.32 8.38
N ILE A 267 15.62 -3.93 9.64
CA ILE A 267 16.40 -4.36 10.77
C ILE A 267 15.60 -5.30 11.66
N LYS A 268 16.15 -6.44 12.00
CA LYS A 268 15.50 -7.38 12.90
C LYS A 268 15.48 -6.82 14.32
N CYS A 269 14.29 -6.82 14.93
CA CYS A 269 14.09 -6.48 16.33
C CYS A 269 13.81 -7.75 17.15
N PRO A 270 14.24 -7.81 18.41
CA PRO A 270 13.90 -8.93 19.28
C PRO A 270 12.39 -8.93 19.61
N ASP A 271 11.80 -10.13 19.69
CA ASP A 271 10.49 -10.41 20.31
C ASP A 271 9.35 -9.46 19.93
N ASN A 272 9.18 -9.18 18.63
CA ASN A 272 8.16 -8.26 18.12
C ASN A 272 8.26 -6.83 18.68
N SER A 273 9.42 -6.46 19.21
CA SER A 273 9.66 -5.08 19.65
C SER A 273 9.76 -4.11 18.49
N VAL A 274 9.51 -2.85 18.76
CA VAL A 274 9.50 -1.77 17.77
C VAL A 274 10.36 -0.62 18.28
N ARG A 275 11.30 -0.15 17.45
CA ARG A 275 12.08 1.04 17.77
C ARG A 275 11.33 2.30 17.39
N LEU A 276 11.33 3.26 18.29
CA LEU A 276 10.71 4.56 18.12
C LEU A 276 11.78 5.60 17.81
N TYR A 277 11.45 6.52 16.91
CA TYR A 277 12.32 7.62 16.49
C TYR A 277 11.60 8.95 16.66
N PRO A 278 11.29 9.36 17.90
CA PRO A 278 10.61 10.62 18.14
C PRO A 278 11.47 11.76 17.59
N HIS A 279 10.87 12.63 16.79
CA HIS A 279 11.54 13.79 16.25
C HIS A 279 10.64 15.02 16.27
N GLY A 280 11.26 16.17 16.49
CA GLY A 280 10.72 17.49 16.23
C GLY A 280 9.55 17.89 17.10
N SER A 281 8.65 18.57 16.48
CA SER A 281 7.61 19.37 17.08
C SER A 281 6.28 18.66 17.28
N ASN A 282 6.19 17.37 17.05
CA ASN A 282 4.99 16.58 17.41
C ASN A 282 4.85 16.41 18.93
N GLN A 283 5.27 17.43 19.69
CA GLN A 283 5.22 17.47 21.16
C GLN A 283 3.81 17.27 21.74
N HIS A 284 2.78 17.50 20.92
CA HIS A 284 1.38 17.35 21.36
C HIS A 284 0.87 15.93 21.28
N VAL A 285 1.60 15.02 20.65
CA VAL A 285 1.07 13.71 20.26
C VAL A 285 1.61 12.61 21.17
N HIS A 286 2.78 12.81 21.78
CA HIS A 286 3.41 11.81 22.62
C HIS A 286 4.29 12.43 23.71
N SER A 287 4.43 11.71 24.81
CA SER A 287 5.36 12.02 25.88
C SER A 287 6.00 10.75 26.42
N ILE A 288 7.17 10.89 27.02
CA ILE A 288 7.80 9.84 27.80
C ILE A 288 7.52 10.16 29.27
N GLU A 289 6.83 9.26 29.95
CA GLU A 289 6.63 9.32 31.38
C GLU A 289 7.79 8.59 32.08
N ILE A 290 8.43 9.24 33.02
CA ILE A 290 9.53 8.66 33.80
C ILE A 290 8.98 8.36 35.20
N ASP A 291 8.88 7.08 35.55
CA ASP A 291 8.53 6.66 36.91
C ASP A 291 9.81 6.33 37.69
N MET A 292 10.05 7.09 38.74
CA MET A 292 11.22 6.89 39.63
C MET A 292 10.93 5.96 40.82
N ARG A 293 9.78 5.27 40.80
CA ARG A 293 9.37 4.40 41.90
C ARG A 293 9.82 2.95 41.76
N ALA A 294 10.33 2.58 40.61
CA ALA A 294 10.85 1.23 40.41
C ALA A 294 12.12 1.05 41.26
N GLN A 295 12.10 0.05 42.12
CA GLN A 295 13.31 -0.37 42.91
C GLN A 295 13.85 -1.68 42.35
N ASN A 296 15.18 -1.73 42.18
CA ASN A 296 15.83 -3.01 41.98
C ASN A 296 15.90 -3.77 43.33
N GLY A 297 16.20 -5.07 43.31
CA GLY A 297 16.34 -5.88 44.51
C GLY A 297 17.45 -5.44 45.47
N GLN A 298 18.23 -4.41 45.15
CA GLN A 298 19.30 -3.82 45.91
C GLN A 298 18.93 -2.49 46.59
N GLY A 299 17.65 -2.06 46.44
CA GLY A 299 17.14 -0.83 47.04
C GLY A 299 17.43 0.45 46.27
N GLU A 300 17.96 0.35 45.05
CA GLU A 300 18.19 1.49 44.17
C GLU A 300 16.92 1.81 43.36
N TYR A 301 16.61 3.09 43.22
CA TYR A 301 15.53 3.53 42.35
C TYR A 301 16.02 3.56 40.90
N LEU A 302 15.34 2.77 40.03
CA LEU A 302 15.59 2.76 38.61
C LEU A 302 14.50 3.56 37.90
N PRO A 303 14.86 4.45 36.96
CA PRO A 303 13.85 5.12 36.14
C PRO A 303 13.17 4.11 35.21
N GLU A 304 11.86 3.99 35.28
CA GLU A 304 11.05 3.26 34.34
C GLU A 304 10.49 4.25 33.32
N TYR A 305 10.77 4.02 32.05
CA TYR A 305 10.33 4.88 30.97
C TYR A 305 9.06 4.31 30.35
N ARG A 306 7.95 5.04 30.42
CA ARG A 306 6.68 4.67 29.77
C ARG A 306 6.38 5.65 28.67
N TYR A 307 6.25 5.12 27.46
CA TYR A 307 5.77 5.91 26.33
C TYR A 307 4.27 6.09 26.44
N ARG A 308 3.79 7.33 26.39
CA ARG A 308 2.37 7.66 26.38
C ARG A 308 2.04 8.44 25.12
N ALA A 309 1.16 7.88 24.26
CA ALA A 309 0.54 8.62 23.18
C ALA A 309 -0.70 9.38 23.70
N PHE A 310 -0.80 10.65 23.40
CA PHE A 310 -1.98 11.46 23.76
C PHE A 310 -3.22 11.09 22.97
N LYS A 311 -3.03 10.57 21.76
CA LYS A 311 -4.10 9.99 20.94
C LYS A 311 -3.72 8.55 20.63
N HIS A 312 -4.54 7.60 21.02
CA HIS A 312 -4.35 6.18 20.72
C HIS A 312 -4.69 5.85 19.27
N THR A 313 -4.13 6.58 18.34
CA THR A 313 -4.27 6.34 16.90
C THR A 313 -2.91 5.98 16.32
N PRO A 314 -2.84 5.17 15.24
CA PRO A 314 -1.59 4.89 14.55
C PRO A 314 -0.82 6.15 14.13
N LEU A 315 -1.53 7.25 13.85
CA LEU A 315 -0.93 8.57 13.54
C LEU A 315 -0.04 9.10 14.66
N SER A 316 -0.28 8.71 15.91
CA SER A 316 0.47 9.17 17.07
C SER A 316 1.75 8.41 17.35
N ILE A 317 2.04 7.32 16.61
CA ILE A 317 3.28 6.57 16.79
C ILE A 317 4.45 7.43 16.32
N PRO A 318 5.50 7.63 17.15
CA PRO A 318 6.62 8.52 16.83
C PRO A 318 7.63 7.87 15.86
N PHE A 319 7.14 7.53 14.70
CA PHE A 319 7.99 7.13 13.57
C PHE A 319 8.37 8.37 12.74
N SER A 320 9.53 8.29 12.09
CA SER A 320 10.00 9.23 11.08
C SER A 320 10.07 8.56 9.71
N LEU A 321 9.67 9.24 8.65
CA LEU A 321 9.72 8.71 7.27
C LEU A 321 11.11 8.15 6.90
N ARG A 322 12.18 8.79 7.37
CA ARG A 322 13.58 8.41 7.06
C ARG A 322 14.22 7.49 8.09
N GLN A 323 13.50 7.05 9.11
CA GLN A 323 14.06 6.11 10.08
C GLN A 323 14.39 4.76 9.46
N PRO A 324 15.28 3.96 10.07
CA PRO A 324 15.38 2.55 9.78
C PRO A 324 14.04 1.85 10.02
N VAL A 325 13.60 1.00 9.10
CA VAL A 325 12.35 0.25 9.25
C VAL A 325 12.65 -1.08 9.93
N ASP A 326 11.87 -1.40 10.95
CA ASP A 326 11.99 -2.66 11.65
C ASP A 326 11.27 -3.78 10.88
N LYS A 327 11.80 -5.00 10.95
CA LYS A 327 11.14 -6.20 10.41
C LYS A 327 9.91 -6.57 11.25
N GLY A 328 9.00 -7.29 10.64
CA GLY A 328 7.83 -7.82 11.35
C GLY A 328 6.83 -6.73 11.73
N MET A 329 6.35 -6.72 12.98
CA MET A 329 5.31 -5.81 13.47
C MET A 329 5.67 -4.32 13.27
N GLY A 330 6.95 -3.97 13.41
CA GLY A 330 7.40 -2.58 13.20
C GLY A 330 7.12 -2.06 11.79
N TYR A 331 7.30 -2.90 10.78
CA TYR A 331 6.95 -2.55 9.40
C TYR A 331 5.45 -2.28 9.24
N PHE A 332 4.59 -3.15 9.79
CA PHE A 332 3.13 -2.98 9.67
C PHE A 332 2.67 -1.69 10.33
N LEU A 333 3.15 -1.40 11.52
CA LEU A 333 2.82 -0.15 12.23
C LEU A 333 3.36 1.08 11.50
N PHE A 334 4.56 0.99 10.91
CA PHE A 334 5.15 2.06 10.10
C PHE A 334 4.29 2.37 8.88
N VAL A 335 3.92 1.34 8.10
CA VAL A 335 3.07 1.51 6.93
C VAL A 335 1.68 2.02 7.31
N GLU A 336 1.09 1.49 8.38
CA GLU A 336 -0.22 1.91 8.88
C GLU A 336 -0.24 3.40 9.23
N LYS A 337 0.77 3.88 9.97
CA LYS A 337 0.89 5.32 10.29
C LYS A 337 0.83 6.17 9.02
N TYR A 338 1.66 5.87 8.03
CA TYR A 338 1.76 6.72 6.84
C TYR A 338 0.59 6.54 5.87
N ALA A 339 -0.04 5.37 5.83
CA ALA A 339 -1.28 5.17 5.07
C ALA A 339 -2.43 6.01 5.65
N GLN A 340 -2.60 6.00 6.96
CA GLN A 340 -3.61 6.80 7.64
C GLN A 340 -3.29 8.30 7.55
N LEU A 341 -2.02 8.69 7.66
CA LEU A 341 -1.60 10.08 7.48
C LEU A 341 -1.88 10.59 6.06
N LEU A 342 -1.59 9.77 5.05
CA LEU A 342 -1.90 10.12 3.66
C LEU A 342 -3.41 10.26 3.45
N GLN A 343 -4.21 9.35 4.01
CA GLN A 343 -5.67 9.43 3.97
C GLN A 343 -6.18 10.70 4.67
N TYR A 344 -5.67 11.02 5.86
CA TYR A 344 -6.02 12.23 6.60
C TYR A 344 -5.76 13.51 5.80
N LEU A 345 -4.60 13.60 5.15
CA LEU A 345 -4.20 14.76 4.35
C LEU A 345 -4.95 14.88 3.00
N THR A 346 -5.63 13.83 2.55
CA THR A 346 -6.37 13.81 1.28
C THR A 346 -7.88 13.76 1.45
N ASN A 347 -8.40 13.56 2.66
CA ASN A 347 -9.83 13.52 2.94
C ASN A 347 -10.35 14.93 3.28
N VAL A 348 -11.08 15.52 2.35
CA VAL A 348 -11.64 16.88 2.44
C VAL A 348 -12.78 17.01 3.47
N SER A 349 -13.21 15.92 4.11
CA SER A 349 -14.40 15.91 4.98
C SER A 349 -14.15 16.24 6.46
N ASP A 350 -12.91 16.22 6.93
CA ASP A 350 -12.60 16.47 8.34
C ASP A 350 -12.37 17.94 8.61
N ASN A 351 -13.22 18.50 9.47
CA ASN A 351 -13.28 19.92 9.81
C ASN A 351 -12.01 20.53 10.46
N TYR A 352 -10.96 19.74 10.68
CA TYR A 352 -9.76 20.20 11.37
C TYR A 352 -8.81 20.99 10.49
N LEU A 353 -8.76 20.72 9.18
CA LEU A 353 -7.83 21.35 8.23
C LEU A 353 -8.54 22.24 7.21
N LYS A 354 -9.60 22.96 7.61
CA LYS A 354 -10.48 23.73 6.70
C LYS A 354 -9.77 24.61 5.67
N GLU A 355 -8.79 25.40 6.10
CA GLU A 355 -8.09 26.30 5.20
C GLU A 355 -7.17 25.54 4.24
N PHE A 356 -6.52 24.48 4.73
CA PHE A 356 -5.69 23.60 3.92
C PHE A 356 -6.53 22.84 2.87
N ASP A 357 -7.68 22.34 3.25
CA ASP A 357 -8.60 21.63 2.35
C ASP A 357 -9.21 22.56 1.31
N ALA A 358 -9.61 23.77 1.70
CA ALA A 358 -10.10 24.78 0.78
C ALA A 358 -9.02 25.18 -0.24
N PHE A 359 -7.78 25.35 0.20
CA PHE A 359 -6.64 25.62 -0.67
C PHE A 359 -6.37 24.46 -1.65
N ASN A 360 -6.32 23.24 -1.14
CA ASN A 360 -6.09 22.04 -1.95
C ASN A 360 -7.16 21.87 -3.02
N SER A 361 -8.42 22.03 -2.66
CA SER A 361 -9.55 21.90 -3.60
C SER A 361 -9.51 22.99 -4.67
N ALA A 362 -9.17 24.23 -4.28
CA ALA A 362 -9.13 25.36 -5.21
C ALA A 362 -7.96 25.30 -6.21
N ILE A 363 -6.79 24.81 -5.79
CA ILE A 363 -5.57 24.89 -6.60
C ILE A 363 -4.94 23.51 -6.84
N MET A 364 -4.49 22.82 -5.77
CA MET A 364 -3.60 21.67 -5.95
C MET A 364 -4.32 20.43 -6.49
N PHE A 365 -5.54 20.17 -6.03
CA PHE A 365 -6.36 19.03 -6.46
C PHE A 365 -7.37 19.38 -7.57
N HIS A 366 -7.33 20.63 -8.04
CA HIS A 366 -8.17 21.03 -9.16
C HIS A 366 -7.94 20.12 -10.39
N PRO A 367 -8.98 19.68 -11.12
CA PRO A 367 -8.89 18.71 -12.23
C PRO A 367 -7.87 19.07 -13.33
N HIS A 368 -7.68 20.35 -13.57
CA HIS A 368 -6.71 20.83 -14.58
C HIS A 368 -5.24 20.82 -14.09
N ASN A 369 -4.98 20.47 -12.84
CA ASN A 369 -3.60 20.41 -12.36
C ASN A 369 -2.91 19.09 -12.78
N SER A 370 -1.61 19.16 -13.01
CA SER A 370 -0.81 18.00 -13.39
C SER A 370 -0.76 16.95 -12.28
N LYS A 371 -0.90 15.66 -12.66
CA LYS A 371 -0.68 14.55 -11.72
C LYS A 371 0.71 14.59 -11.08
N TYR A 372 1.74 15.02 -11.82
CA TYR A 372 3.12 15.13 -11.32
C TYR A 372 3.28 16.26 -10.31
N ALA A 373 2.57 17.38 -10.51
CA ALA A 373 2.52 18.47 -9.54
C ALA A 373 1.87 18.00 -8.23
N ARG A 374 0.74 17.29 -8.31
CA ARG A 374 0.04 16.73 -7.14
C ARG A 374 0.91 15.74 -6.36
N ARG A 375 1.60 14.84 -7.05
CA ARG A 375 2.49 13.84 -6.43
C ARG A 375 3.66 14.52 -5.70
N PHE A 376 4.34 15.44 -6.36
CA PHE A 376 5.44 16.17 -5.75
C PHE A 376 4.96 17.01 -4.55
N TYR A 377 3.83 17.68 -4.71
CA TYR A 377 3.19 18.43 -3.64
C TYR A 377 2.90 17.54 -2.43
N MET A 378 2.20 16.43 -2.62
CA MET A 378 1.84 15.53 -1.54
C MET A 378 3.04 14.85 -0.88
N LEU A 379 4.10 14.55 -1.63
CA LEU A 379 5.36 14.04 -1.06
C LEU A 379 5.97 15.05 -0.06
N CYS A 380 5.99 16.33 -0.43
CA CYS A 380 6.50 17.40 0.44
C CYS A 380 5.56 17.66 1.62
N ILE A 381 4.24 17.67 1.39
CA ILE A 381 3.23 17.85 2.46
C ILE A 381 3.29 16.70 3.48
N LEU A 382 3.36 15.46 3.03
CA LEU A 382 3.50 14.30 3.91
C LEU A 382 4.78 14.39 4.75
N SER A 383 5.89 14.78 4.11
CA SER A 383 7.18 14.96 4.79
C SER A 383 7.15 16.08 5.82
N TYR A 384 6.47 17.18 5.49
CA TYR A 384 6.28 18.31 6.41
C TYR A 384 5.42 17.91 7.60
N PHE A 385 4.26 17.31 7.33
CA PHE A 385 3.30 16.95 8.37
C PHE A 385 3.85 15.88 9.33
N ASP A 386 4.61 14.91 8.81
CA ASP A 386 5.28 13.90 9.64
C ASP A 386 6.16 14.55 10.70
N LYS A 387 6.79 15.67 10.36
CA LYS A 387 7.73 16.36 11.24
C LYS A 387 7.09 17.43 12.12
N PHE A 388 6.22 18.26 11.55
CA PHE A 388 5.71 19.48 12.17
C PHE A 388 4.21 19.43 12.49
N GLY A 389 3.50 18.37 12.03
CA GLY A 389 2.06 18.28 12.20
C GLY A 389 1.33 19.41 11.50
N GLU A 390 0.32 19.95 12.15
CA GLU A 390 -0.52 21.05 11.65
C GLU A 390 0.14 22.42 11.75
N ASN A 391 1.22 22.54 12.56
CA ASN A 391 1.88 23.82 12.81
C ASN A 391 2.45 24.39 11.51
N GLY A 392 1.93 25.54 11.08
CA GLY A 392 2.34 26.23 9.85
C GLY A 392 2.03 25.48 8.55
N LEU A 393 1.20 24.43 8.56
CA LEU A 393 0.89 23.58 7.40
C LEU A 393 0.36 24.39 6.21
N ILE A 394 -0.62 25.25 6.43
CA ILE A 394 -1.18 26.07 5.33
C ILE A 394 -0.15 27.05 4.77
N LYS A 395 0.68 27.66 5.61
CA LYS A 395 1.78 28.52 5.16
C LYS A 395 2.79 27.75 4.32
N PHE A 396 3.17 26.55 4.76
CA PHE A 396 4.03 25.65 3.97
C PHE A 396 3.40 25.31 2.62
N ALA A 397 2.12 24.94 2.62
CA ALA A 397 1.38 24.61 1.41
C ALA A 397 1.36 25.76 0.39
N LEU A 398 1.15 26.99 0.86
CA LEU A 398 1.19 28.20 0.03
C LEU A 398 2.59 28.47 -0.55
N TYR A 399 3.64 28.31 0.26
CA TYR A 399 5.03 28.46 -0.18
C TYR A 399 5.41 27.40 -1.21
N LEU A 400 5.02 26.15 -0.97
CA LEU A 400 5.27 25.04 -1.87
C LEU A 400 4.51 25.21 -3.21
N GLU A 401 3.25 25.62 -3.15
CA GLU A 401 2.46 25.92 -4.34
C GLU A 401 3.09 27.04 -5.16
N PHE A 402 3.61 28.09 -4.51
CA PHE A 402 4.33 29.17 -5.20
C PHE A 402 5.50 28.62 -6.00
N LEU A 403 6.30 27.72 -5.42
CA LEU A 403 7.42 27.10 -6.11
C LEU A 403 6.98 26.22 -7.28
N ILE A 404 5.95 25.39 -7.07
CA ILE A 404 5.38 24.50 -8.12
C ILE A 404 4.79 25.32 -9.26
N GLY A 405 4.06 26.39 -8.93
CA GLY A 405 3.44 27.29 -9.90
C GLY A 405 4.44 28.00 -10.78
N ALA A 406 5.59 28.42 -10.24
CA ALA A 406 6.67 29.00 -11.02
C ALA A 406 7.18 28.07 -12.12
N VAL A 407 7.43 26.79 -11.79
CA VAL A 407 7.83 25.78 -12.78
C VAL A 407 6.70 25.49 -13.77
N ARG A 408 5.44 25.53 -13.31
CA ARG A 408 4.25 25.36 -14.15
C ARG A 408 4.15 26.43 -15.22
N LEU A 409 4.43 27.68 -14.89
CA LEU A 409 4.34 28.81 -15.80
C LEU A 409 5.50 28.87 -16.80
N GLU A 410 6.64 28.30 -16.44
CA GLU A 410 7.80 28.22 -17.34
C GLU A 410 7.64 27.12 -18.40
N ASN A 411 6.81 26.12 -18.18
CA ASN A 411 6.63 24.97 -19.05
C ASN A 411 5.20 24.85 -19.56
N ASP A 412 4.99 24.67 -20.85
CA ASP A 412 3.66 24.43 -21.44
C ASP A 412 3.02 23.16 -20.88
N ARG A 413 3.84 22.12 -20.62
CA ARG A 413 3.44 20.90 -19.93
C ARG A 413 4.48 20.52 -18.87
N LEU A 414 4.04 20.19 -17.68
CA LEU A 414 4.92 19.58 -16.69
C LEU A 414 5.22 18.13 -17.09
N ALA A 415 6.48 17.87 -17.41
CA ALA A 415 6.96 16.50 -17.60
C ALA A 415 7.08 15.79 -16.23
N LYS A 416 7.20 14.46 -16.27
CA LYS A 416 7.24 13.61 -15.07
C LYS A 416 8.31 13.99 -14.04
N ASN A 417 9.41 14.55 -14.51
CA ASN A 417 10.57 14.93 -13.68
C ASN A 417 10.85 16.45 -13.61
N SER A 418 9.94 17.30 -14.11
CA SER A 418 10.17 18.75 -14.13
C SER A 418 10.42 19.33 -12.73
N LEU A 419 9.58 18.98 -11.75
CA LEU A 419 9.68 19.51 -10.38
C LEU A 419 10.83 18.85 -9.60
N THR A 420 11.01 17.55 -9.75
CA THR A 420 12.06 16.80 -9.07
C THR A 420 13.45 17.20 -9.57
N ASN A 421 13.59 17.51 -10.86
CA ASN A 421 14.85 18.08 -11.39
C ASN A 421 15.14 19.41 -10.72
N VAL A 422 14.18 20.34 -10.72
CA VAL A 422 14.40 21.73 -10.24
C VAL A 422 14.66 21.78 -8.73
N TYR A 423 13.90 21.02 -7.93
CA TYR A 423 13.92 21.17 -6.46
C TYR A 423 14.68 20.07 -5.72
N LEU A 424 15.05 18.98 -6.38
CA LEU A 424 15.80 17.90 -5.74
C LEU A 424 17.15 17.66 -6.39
N ARG A 425 17.23 17.54 -7.73
CA ARG A 425 18.48 17.18 -8.41
C ARG A 425 19.39 18.38 -8.68
N ASP A 426 18.84 19.43 -9.26
CA ASP A 426 19.60 20.58 -9.76
C ASP A 426 19.64 21.75 -8.74
N ALA A 427 18.95 21.59 -7.61
CA ALA A 427 18.98 22.57 -6.53
C ALA A 427 20.29 22.52 -5.74
N ASP A 428 20.74 23.67 -5.24
CA ASP A 428 21.88 23.76 -4.33
C ASP A 428 21.64 22.94 -3.05
N VAL A 429 20.40 22.98 -2.55
CA VAL A 429 19.91 22.16 -1.42
C VAL A 429 18.61 21.50 -1.82
N ASN A 430 18.53 20.20 -1.61
CA ASN A 430 17.36 19.38 -1.85
C ASN A 430 16.20 19.83 -0.95
N LEU A 431 15.03 20.12 -1.53
CA LEU A 431 13.87 20.62 -0.78
C LEU A 431 13.38 19.62 0.29
N LEU A 432 13.43 18.33 0.02
CA LEU A 432 13.09 17.32 1.03
C LEU A 432 14.07 17.34 2.20
N ASP A 433 15.36 17.52 1.92
CA ASP A 433 16.36 17.66 2.98
C ASP A 433 16.16 18.94 3.80
N MET A 434 15.74 20.04 3.17
CA MET A 434 15.36 21.23 3.92
C MET A 434 14.25 20.92 4.94
N ILE A 435 13.20 20.19 4.51
CA ILE A 435 12.10 19.79 5.39
C ILE A 435 12.61 18.89 6.52
N PHE A 436 13.41 17.88 6.20
CA PHE A 436 13.90 16.92 7.20
C PHE A 436 14.94 17.50 8.16
N ASN A 437 15.73 18.48 7.73
CA ASN A 437 16.80 19.07 8.55
C ASN A 437 16.34 20.27 9.38
N ALA A 438 15.24 20.95 9.02
CA ALA A 438 14.73 22.07 9.81
C ALA A 438 14.21 21.60 11.18
N TYR A 439 14.55 22.31 12.25
CA TYR A 439 14.07 22.00 13.60
C TYR A 439 12.70 22.61 13.89
N THR A 440 12.38 23.73 13.26
CA THR A 440 11.08 24.43 13.39
C THR A 440 10.51 24.78 12.02
N PRO A 441 9.19 24.98 11.91
CA PRO A 441 8.58 25.49 10.70
C PRO A 441 9.17 26.82 10.25
N GLU A 442 9.46 27.74 11.18
CA GLU A 442 9.99 29.08 10.90
C GLU A 442 11.35 28.98 10.22
N GLN A 443 12.24 28.11 10.70
CA GLN A 443 13.55 27.87 10.09
C GLN A 443 13.39 27.38 8.65
N LEU A 444 12.45 26.45 8.39
CA LEU A 444 12.16 25.99 7.04
C LEU A 444 11.66 27.13 6.16
N PHE A 445 10.77 27.98 6.67
CA PHE A 445 10.24 29.12 5.91
C PHE A 445 11.32 30.13 5.57
N GLU A 446 12.25 30.38 6.49
CA GLU A 446 13.42 31.24 6.23
C GLU A 446 14.29 30.64 5.10
N TRP A 447 14.53 29.35 5.09
CA TRP A 447 15.28 28.68 4.02
C TRP A 447 14.54 28.69 2.68
N MET A 448 13.21 28.59 2.67
CA MET A 448 12.41 28.64 1.44
C MET A 448 12.30 30.04 0.83
N MET A 449 12.39 31.10 1.63
CA MET A 449 12.16 32.48 1.18
C MET A 449 13.10 32.90 0.04
N PRO A 450 14.43 32.62 0.06
CA PRO A 450 15.32 32.92 -1.07
C PRO A 450 14.88 32.21 -2.37
N LEU A 451 14.44 30.98 -2.27
CA LEU A 451 13.93 30.23 -3.43
C LEU A 451 12.65 30.88 -3.99
N ILE A 452 11.72 31.29 -3.13
CA ILE A 452 10.48 31.97 -3.50
C ILE A 452 10.80 33.28 -4.21
N LYS A 453 11.71 34.09 -3.67
CA LYS A 453 12.14 35.34 -4.30
C LYS A 453 12.78 35.11 -5.66
N LYS A 454 13.64 34.10 -5.81
CA LYS A 454 14.26 33.74 -7.08
C LYS A 454 13.21 33.30 -8.12
N GLN A 455 12.19 32.59 -7.70
CA GLN A 455 11.14 32.07 -8.58
C GLN A 455 10.05 33.12 -8.91
N SER A 456 9.97 34.24 -8.16
CA SER A 456 8.89 35.22 -8.36
C SER A 456 8.91 35.87 -9.75
N ILE A 457 10.05 35.94 -10.41
CA ILE A 457 10.21 36.47 -11.77
C ILE A 457 9.52 35.66 -12.84
N LYS A 458 9.18 34.40 -12.52
CA LYS A 458 8.48 33.50 -13.44
C LYS A 458 6.98 33.79 -13.56
N TYR A 459 6.43 34.51 -12.59
CA TYR A 459 5.03 34.92 -12.60
C TYR A 459 4.80 36.07 -13.57
N GLN A 460 4.17 35.81 -14.68
CA GLN A 460 3.81 36.74 -15.72
C GLN A 460 2.38 36.47 -16.20
N ASN A 461 1.71 37.50 -16.74
CA ASN A 461 0.36 37.37 -17.31
C ASN A 461 0.32 36.60 -18.65
N LYS A 462 1.29 35.76 -18.90
CA LYS A 462 1.41 34.97 -20.11
C LYS A 462 1.07 33.52 -19.82
N GLY A 463 0.07 32.99 -20.47
CA GLY A 463 -0.28 31.57 -20.38
C GLY A 463 -1.41 31.21 -21.30
N LYS A 464 -1.36 29.99 -21.87
CA LYS A 464 -2.42 29.41 -22.72
C LYS A 464 -2.88 28.10 -22.10
N GLY A 465 -4.12 27.70 -22.38
CA GLY A 465 -4.62 26.41 -21.93
C GLY A 465 -4.49 26.20 -20.42
N VAL A 466 -3.75 25.18 -20.00
CA VAL A 466 -3.62 24.77 -18.59
C VAL A 466 -2.89 25.83 -17.74
N GLN A 467 -1.94 26.57 -18.31
CA GLN A 467 -1.28 27.68 -17.59
C GLN A 467 -2.29 28.80 -17.30
N LYS A 468 -3.15 29.15 -18.26
CA LYS A 468 -4.21 30.14 -18.04
C LYS A 468 -5.18 29.68 -16.95
N SER A 469 -5.65 28.43 -17.04
CA SER A 469 -6.53 27.86 -16.01
C SER A 469 -5.90 27.91 -14.61
N TYR A 470 -4.60 27.63 -14.51
CA TYR A 470 -3.88 27.75 -13.24
C TYR A 470 -3.85 29.20 -12.73
N LEU A 471 -3.54 30.18 -13.60
CA LEU A 471 -3.53 31.60 -13.25
C LEU A 471 -4.91 32.08 -12.78
N ASP A 472 -5.98 31.68 -13.46
CA ASP A 472 -7.36 32.04 -13.13
C ASP A 472 -7.79 31.44 -11.77
N ASN A 473 -7.45 30.17 -11.49
CA ASN A 473 -7.72 29.55 -10.20
C ASN A 473 -6.91 30.18 -9.06
N MET A 474 -5.65 30.50 -9.31
CA MET A 474 -4.79 31.21 -8.37
C MET A 474 -5.36 32.59 -8.02
N ARG A 475 -5.72 33.42 -9.03
CA ARG A 475 -6.33 34.73 -8.79
C ARG A 475 -7.59 34.60 -7.94
N ARG A 476 -8.47 33.67 -8.31
CA ARG A 476 -9.71 33.42 -7.57
C ARG A 476 -9.45 33.06 -6.10
N TYR A 477 -8.47 32.19 -5.84
CA TYR A 477 -8.10 31.83 -4.48
C TYR A 477 -7.61 33.02 -3.65
N TYR A 478 -6.80 33.91 -4.25
CA TYR A 478 -6.30 35.10 -3.60
C TYR A 478 -7.31 36.30 -3.61
N GLY A 479 -8.54 36.08 -4.13
CA GLY A 479 -9.56 37.16 -4.20
C GLY A 479 -9.21 38.25 -5.18
N LYS A 480 -8.46 37.95 -6.23
CA LYS A 480 -8.00 38.88 -7.26
C LYS A 480 -8.85 38.75 -8.54
N GLY A 481 -8.94 39.85 -9.29
CA GLY A 481 -9.66 39.88 -10.56
C GLY A 481 -8.87 39.20 -11.70
N ASP A 482 -9.58 38.85 -12.79
CA ASP A 482 -8.97 38.17 -13.95
C ASP A 482 -7.85 38.99 -14.63
N ASN A 483 -7.88 40.32 -14.47
CA ASN A 483 -6.90 41.24 -15.06
C ASN A 483 -5.76 41.62 -14.11
N ASP A 484 -5.81 41.13 -12.86
CA ASP A 484 -4.74 41.45 -11.90
C ASP A 484 -3.42 40.81 -12.33
N ASP A 485 -2.35 41.58 -12.22
CA ASP A 485 -1.04 41.18 -12.71
C ASP A 485 -0.44 40.05 -11.86
N ALA A 486 -0.26 38.86 -12.48
CA ALA A 486 0.32 37.70 -11.82
C ALA A 486 1.74 37.95 -11.28
N SER A 487 2.48 38.95 -11.76
CA SER A 487 3.78 39.32 -11.21
C SER A 487 3.69 39.76 -9.75
N SER A 488 2.50 40.19 -9.31
CA SER A 488 2.22 40.57 -7.92
C SER A 488 1.95 39.37 -6.98
N LYS A 489 2.04 38.13 -7.46
CA LYS A 489 1.72 36.93 -6.65
C LYS A 489 2.53 36.87 -5.35
N LEU A 490 3.78 37.32 -5.35
CA LEU A 490 4.59 37.34 -4.12
C LEU A 490 3.97 38.27 -3.07
N THR A 491 3.42 39.40 -3.49
CA THR A 491 2.69 40.35 -2.61
C THR A 491 1.42 39.68 -2.08
N TRP A 492 0.63 39.03 -2.95
CA TRP A 492 -0.59 38.32 -2.56
C TRP A 492 -0.31 37.17 -1.57
N LEU A 493 0.78 36.44 -1.80
CA LEU A 493 1.24 35.38 -0.88
C LEU A 493 1.55 35.96 0.49
N ASN A 494 2.32 37.09 0.54
CA ASN A 494 2.69 37.73 1.79
C ASN A 494 1.47 38.29 2.55
N GLU A 495 0.50 38.87 1.83
CA GLU A 495 -0.76 39.35 2.40
C GLU A 495 -1.54 38.16 3.02
N LYS A 496 -1.68 37.07 2.27
CA LYS A 496 -2.40 35.87 2.73
C LYS A 496 -1.74 35.27 3.96
N VAL A 497 -0.42 35.10 3.94
CA VAL A 497 0.35 34.57 5.08
C VAL A 497 0.26 35.43 6.33
N LYS A 498 0.15 36.77 6.19
CA LYS A 498 -0.06 37.67 7.34
C LYS A 498 -1.47 37.56 7.93
N SER A 499 -2.44 37.09 7.15
CA SER A 499 -3.83 36.90 7.61
C SER A 499 -4.09 35.53 8.26
N LEU A 500 -3.13 34.61 8.20
CA LEU A 500 -3.14 33.33 8.90
C LEU A 500 -2.67 33.45 10.34
#